data_6ad64ea8f3e653a6b266a6d654aabd52
#
_entry.id   6ad64ea8f3e653a6b266a6d654aabd52
#
_cell.length_a   1.000
_cell.length_b   1.000
_cell.length_c   1.000
_cell.angle_alpha   90.00
_cell.angle_beta   90.00
_cell.angle_gamma   90.00
#
_symmetry.space_group_name_H-M   'P 1'
#
loop_
_entity.id
_entity.type
_entity.pdbx_description
1 polymer ?
#
loop_
_entity_poly.entity_id
_entity_poly.type
_entity_poly.pdbx_seq_one_letter_code
_entity_poly.pdbx_strand_id
1 'polypeptide(L)'
;EELRAVDCEENGKQYQVVVSRLAELRIVDPKTKIVLLAHNIPYGSKLYASEDELVEKGKVIAAWDPFNAVIVTEVAGKVEFESVLENITYKVETDESTGLHEIVIIESKDKNKIPTVHINDENGNSLHNYSLPVGGHVVVEDGDVLKAGDIIVKIPRVFGNAGDITGGLPRVT
;
A
#
# COMPACT_ATOMS: atom_id res chain seq x y z
N GLU A 1 16.95 6.07 7.16
CA GLU A 1 15.82 6.98 6.91
C GLU A 1 14.85 6.88 8.07
N GLU A 2 14.32 8.00 8.52
CA GLU A 2 13.40 8.04 9.64
C GLU A 2 12.10 7.30 9.30
N LEU A 3 11.62 6.49 10.24
CA LEU A 3 10.36 5.78 10.07
C LEU A 3 9.20 6.78 10.07
N ARG A 4 8.39 6.73 9.03
CA ARG A 4 7.13 7.45 9.00
C ARG A 4 6.00 6.42 8.92
N ALA A 5 5.05 6.55 9.81
CA ALA A 5 3.90 5.67 9.86
C ALA A 5 2.67 6.48 10.29
N VAL A 6 1.49 6.03 9.90
CA VAL A 6 0.23 6.64 10.29
C VAL A 6 -0.55 5.70 11.19
N ASP A 7 -1.20 6.25 12.20
CA ASP A 7 -2.00 5.49 13.14
C ASP A 7 -3.34 5.10 12.53
N CYS A 8 -3.71 3.84 12.69
CA CYS A 8 -4.95 3.29 12.17
C CYS A 8 -5.64 2.45 13.25
N GLU A 9 -6.94 2.28 13.09
CA GLU A 9 -7.73 1.41 13.97
C GLU A 9 -8.67 0.55 13.15
N GLU A 10 -8.70 -0.73 13.45
CA GLU A 10 -9.61 -1.68 12.83
C GLU A 10 -10.10 -2.67 13.87
N ASN A 11 -11.42 -2.79 13.98
CA ASN A 11 -12.07 -3.70 14.93
C ASN A 11 -11.61 -3.51 16.41
N GLY A 12 -11.35 -2.26 16.78
CA GLY A 12 -10.90 -1.93 18.14
C GLY A 12 -9.41 -2.18 18.39
N LYS A 13 -8.68 -2.62 17.37
CA LYS A 13 -7.23 -2.80 17.46
C LYS A 13 -6.53 -1.64 16.77
N GLN A 14 -5.55 -1.07 17.47
CA GLN A 14 -4.73 -0.01 16.91
C GLN A 14 -3.49 -0.60 16.25
N TYR A 15 -3.14 -0.07 15.11
CA TYR A 15 -1.92 -0.44 14.39
C TYR A 15 -1.42 0.79 13.61
N GLN A 16 -0.21 0.67 13.08
CA GLN A 16 0.37 1.72 12.25
C GLN A 16 0.60 1.18 10.84
N VAL A 17 0.46 2.05 9.83
CA VAL A 17 0.79 1.72 8.45
C VAL A 17 2.06 2.46 8.05
N VAL A 18 3.04 1.74 7.55
CA VAL A 18 4.33 2.30 7.15
C VAL A 18 4.16 3.10 5.86
N VAL A 19 4.55 4.36 5.89
CA VAL A 19 4.53 5.26 4.72
C VAL A 19 5.93 5.70 4.28
N SER A 20 6.97 5.12 4.88
CA SER A 20 8.36 5.30 4.44
C SER A 20 8.69 4.30 3.35
N ARG A 21 9.55 4.67 2.42
CA ARG A 21 10.00 3.76 1.36
C ARG A 21 10.87 2.64 1.90
N LEU A 22 11.73 2.98 2.85
CA LEU A 22 12.63 2.05 3.50
C LEU A 22 12.42 2.15 5.00
N ALA A 23 11.95 1.09 5.58
CA ALA A 23 11.80 0.96 7.02
C ALA A 23 12.51 -0.30 7.48
N GLU A 24 13.17 -0.23 8.61
CA GLU A 24 13.85 -1.37 9.21
C GLU A 24 13.29 -1.61 10.60
N LEU A 25 12.87 -2.84 10.83
CA LEU A 25 12.44 -3.28 12.15
C LEU A 25 13.60 -4.00 12.82
N ARG A 26 13.94 -3.61 14.03
CA ARG A 26 15.00 -4.25 14.83
C ARG A 26 14.43 -4.79 16.11
N ILE A 27 14.80 -6.01 16.44
CA ILE A 27 14.55 -6.60 17.76
C ILE A 27 15.86 -6.52 18.51
N VAL A 28 15.83 -5.85 19.64
CA VAL A 28 17.02 -5.52 20.43
C VAL A 28 16.87 -6.12 21.83
N ASP A 29 17.94 -6.71 22.35
CA ASP A 29 17.95 -7.19 23.73
C ASP A 29 17.83 -5.99 24.68
N PRO A 30 16.82 -5.97 25.59
CA PRO A 30 16.60 -4.83 26.44
C PRO A 30 17.72 -4.58 27.46
N LYS A 31 18.52 -5.59 27.76
CA LYS A 31 19.60 -5.49 28.74
C LYS A 31 20.93 -5.08 28.08
N THR A 32 21.31 -5.78 27.01
CA THR A 32 22.61 -5.58 26.36
C THR A 32 22.57 -4.61 25.21
N LYS A 33 21.38 -4.25 24.72
CA LYS A 33 21.17 -3.40 23.54
C LYS A 33 21.75 -3.98 22.24
N ILE A 34 21.98 -5.28 22.21
CA ILE A 34 22.44 -5.97 21.03
C ILE A 34 21.25 -6.23 20.09
N VAL A 35 21.42 -5.95 18.80
CA VAL A 35 20.41 -6.23 17.79
C VAL A 35 20.38 -7.74 17.57
N LEU A 36 19.25 -8.35 17.91
CA LEU A 36 19.02 -9.80 17.76
C LEU A 36 18.53 -10.13 16.35
N LEU A 37 17.73 -9.24 15.77
CA LEU A 37 17.10 -9.46 14.47
C LEU A 37 16.85 -8.11 13.82
N ALA A 38 17.05 -8.04 12.52
CA ALA A 38 16.72 -6.85 11.72
C ALA A 38 16.07 -7.28 10.41
N HIS A 39 14.95 -6.66 10.06
CA HIS A 39 14.23 -6.90 8.82
C HIS A 39 13.79 -5.60 8.18
N ASN A 40 13.90 -5.55 6.87
CA ASN A 40 13.32 -4.45 6.11
C ASN A 40 11.83 -4.68 5.95
N ILE A 41 11.06 -3.62 6.17
CA ILE A 41 9.61 -3.64 6.07
C ILE A 41 9.19 -2.81 4.87
N PRO A 42 8.38 -3.37 3.93
CA PRO A 42 7.95 -2.61 2.77
C PRO A 42 6.94 -1.52 3.11
N TYR A 43 6.86 -0.52 2.24
CA TYR A 43 5.83 0.49 2.28
C TYR A 43 4.44 -0.17 2.30
N GLY A 44 3.53 0.37 3.09
CA GLY A 44 2.17 -0.16 3.23
C GLY A 44 2.03 -1.29 4.24
N SER A 45 3.12 -1.71 4.88
CA SER A 45 3.06 -2.73 5.93
C SER A 45 2.29 -2.26 7.15
N LYS A 46 1.58 -3.18 7.79
CA LYS A 46 0.92 -2.92 9.07
C LYS A 46 1.86 -3.26 10.20
N LEU A 47 2.05 -2.34 11.14
CA LEU A 47 2.84 -2.55 12.34
C LEU A 47 1.92 -2.72 13.54
N TYR A 48 2.05 -3.82 14.25
CA TYR A 48 1.25 -4.14 15.43
C TYR A 48 2.00 -3.92 16.74
N ALA A 49 3.29 -3.61 16.67
CA ALA A 49 4.11 -3.29 17.83
C ALA A 49 4.53 -1.83 17.78
N SER A 50 4.61 -1.20 18.94
CA SER A 50 5.11 0.17 19.08
C SER A 50 6.62 0.19 19.22
N GLU A 51 7.23 1.35 18.99
CA GLU A 51 8.65 1.54 19.26
C GLU A 51 8.95 1.31 20.73
N ASP A 52 10.06 0.65 21.02
CA ASP A 52 10.48 0.27 22.37
C ASP A 52 9.52 -0.66 23.12
N GLU A 53 8.55 -1.26 22.42
CA GLU A 53 7.65 -2.23 23.04
C GLU A 53 8.38 -3.56 23.28
N LEU A 54 8.17 -4.14 24.44
CA LEU A 54 8.68 -5.47 24.76
C LEU A 54 7.83 -6.52 24.04
N VAL A 55 8.44 -7.31 23.16
CA VAL A 55 7.74 -8.35 22.40
C VAL A 55 8.21 -9.74 22.80
N GLU A 56 7.28 -10.69 22.80
CA GLU A 56 7.56 -12.08 23.11
C GLU A 56 7.70 -12.89 21.82
N LYS A 57 8.34 -14.05 21.94
CA LYS A 57 8.48 -14.98 20.83
C LYS A 57 7.10 -15.41 20.31
N GLY A 58 6.93 -15.36 19.00
CA GLY A 58 5.67 -15.76 18.37
C GLY A 58 4.67 -14.62 18.18
N LYS A 59 4.93 -13.43 18.73
CA LYS A 59 4.06 -12.28 18.51
C LYS A 59 4.19 -11.77 17.08
N VAL A 60 3.06 -11.51 16.42
CA VAL A 60 3.05 -10.87 15.10
C VAL A 60 3.33 -9.38 15.29
N ILE A 61 4.43 -8.90 14.72
CA ILE A 61 4.87 -7.52 14.85
C ILE A 61 4.50 -6.70 13.62
N ALA A 62 4.60 -7.31 12.45
CA ALA A 62 4.31 -6.66 11.17
C ALA A 62 3.66 -7.65 10.20
N ALA A 63 2.85 -7.12 9.30
CA ALA A 63 2.23 -7.90 8.25
C ALA A 63 2.14 -7.10 6.96
N TRP A 64 2.32 -7.75 5.83
CA TRP A 64 2.17 -7.13 4.51
C TRP A 64 1.74 -8.18 3.49
N ASP A 65 1.20 -7.71 2.38
CA ASP A 65 0.80 -8.57 1.27
C ASP A 65 1.99 -8.73 0.31
N PRO A 66 2.56 -9.92 0.15
CA PRO A 66 3.67 -10.12 -0.77
C PRO A 66 3.25 -10.14 -2.24
N PHE A 67 1.95 -10.31 -2.52
CA PHE A 67 1.43 -10.42 -3.89
C PHE A 67 1.03 -9.08 -4.49
N ASN A 68 0.77 -8.09 -3.67
CA ASN A 68 0.37 -6.76 -4.13
C ASN A 68 1.21 -5.69 -3.47
N ALA A 69 1.67 -4.74 -4.26
CA ALA A 69 2.12 -3.47 -3.71
C ALA A 69 0.88 -2.60 -3.47
N VAL A 70 0.94 -1.66 -2.56
CA VAL A 70 -0.18 -0.77 -2.26
C VAL A 70 0.25 0.68 -2.26
N ILE A 71 -0.70 1.57 -2.54
CA ILE A 71 -0.54 3.01 -2.29
C ILE A 71 -1.59 3.34 -1.24
N VAL A 72 -1.15 3.92 -0.12
CA VAL A 72 -2.01 4.31 0.99
C VAL A 72 -2.00 5.82 1.16
N THR A 73 -3.12 6.39 1.63
CA THR A 73 -3.14 7.82 1.93
C THR A 73 -2.44 8.11 3.26
N GLU A 74 -1.63 9.14 3.28
CA GLU A 74 -0.96 9.61 4.51
C GLU A 74 -1.87 10.55 5.32
N VAL A 75 -2.94 11.05 4.72
CA VAL A 75 -3.84 12.02 5.33
C VAL A 75 -5.30 11.60 5.16
N ALA A 76 -6.13 12.02 6.11
CA ALA A 76 -7.57 11.82 5.98
C ALA A 76 -8.16 12.91 5.09
N GLY A 77 -9.16 12.60 4.30
CA GLY A 77 -9.82 13.56 3.44
C GLY A 77 -10.75 12.91 2.43
N LYS A 78 -11.25 13.72 1.51
CA LYS A 78 -12.17 13.30 0.47
C LYS A 78 -11.44 13.07 -0.84
N VAL A 79 -11.77 11.98 -1.52
CA VAL A 79 -11.17 11.61 -2.81
C VAL A 79 -11.75 12.46 -3.94
N GLU A 80 -10.87 13.00 -4.76
CA GLU A 80 -11.23 13.63 -6.03
C GLU A 80 -10.35 13.06 -7.14
N PHE A 81 -10.96 12.58 -8.21
CA PHE A 81 -10.25 12.05 -9.36
C PHE A 81 -9.90 13.14 -10.36
N GLU A 82 -8.69 13.10 -10.89
CA GLU A 82 -8.24 13.95 -11.99
C GLU A 82 -7.73 13.08 -13.12
N SER A 83 -8.21 13.35 -14.33
CA SER A 83 -7.83 12.60 -15.53
C SER A 83 -8.08 11.09 -15.44
N VAL A 84 -9.04 10.67 -14.64
CA VAL A 84 -9.48 9.28 -14.54
C VAL A 84 -10.65 9.09 -15.50
N LEU A 85 -10.34 8.65 -16.72
CA LEU A 85 -11.29 8.61 -17.85
C LEU A 85 -11.41 7.18 -18.36
N GLU A 86 -12.64 6.69 -18.42
CA GLU A 86 -12.93 5.34 -18.88
C GLU A 86 -12.48 5.13 -20.32
N ASN A 87 -11.84 3.99 -20.57
CA ASN A 87 -11.27 3.61 -21.86
C ASN A 87 -10.14 4.55 -22.37
N ILE A 88 -9.69 5.48 -21.55
CA ILE A 88 -8.57 6.39 -21.86
C ILE A 88 -7.44 6.16 -20.86
N THR A 89 -7.73 6.33 -19.56
CA THR A 89 -6.75 6.13 -18.49
C THR A 89 -7.06 4.94 -17.62
N TYR A 90 -8.29 4.42 -17.66
CA TYR A 90 -8.65 3.17 -16.97
C TYR A 90 -9.67 2.38 -17.81
N LYS A 91 -9.82 1.12 -17.44
CA LYS A 91 -10.88 0.24 -17.93
C LYS A 91 -11.52 -0.46 -16.73
N VAL A 92 -12.74 -0.91 -16.91
CA VAL A 92 -13.41 -1.72 -15.89
C VAL A 92 -13.19 -3.18 -16.24
N GLU A 93 -12.63 -3.94 -15.32
CA GLU A 93 -12.48 -5.38 -15.43
C GLU A 93 -13.42 -6.06 -14.45
N THR A 94 -13.96 -7.20 -14.83
CA THR A 94 -14.79 -8.01 -13.94
C THR A 94 -13.96 -9.18 -13.44
N ASP A 95 -13.83 -9.30 -12.13
CA ASP A 95 -13.19 -10.47 -11.52
C ASP A 95 -14.16 -11.64 -11.63
N GLU A 96 -13.80 -12.64 -12.40
CA GLU A 96 -14.63 -13.81 -12.64
C GLU A 96 -14.90 -14.63 -11.38
N SER A 97 -14.01 -14.54 -10.40
CA SER A 97 -14.15 -15.31 -9.17
C SER A 97 -15.12 -14.67 -8.18
N THR A 98 -15.16 -13.35 -8.13
CA THR A 98 -15.99 -12.59 -7.18
C THR A 98 -17.19 -11.91 -7.83
N GLY A 99 -17.17 -11.72 -9.14
CA GLY A 99 -18.17 -10.97 -9.88
C GLY A 99 -18.09 -9.46 -9.67
N LEU A 100 -17.07 -8.99 -8.99
CA LEU A 100 -16.88 -7.56 -8.71
C LEU A 100 -16.24 -6.85 -9.90
N HIS A 101 -16.65 -5.61 -10.09
CA HIS A 101 -16.04 -4.74 -11.10
C HIS A 101 -14.89 -3.96 -10.47
N GLU A 102 -13.76 -3.97 -11.15
CA GLU A 102 -12.55 -3.27 -10.69
C GLU A 102 -12.10 -2.24 -11.71
N ILE A 103 -11.65 -1.10 -11.23
CA ILE A 103 -11.05 -0.05 -12.07
C ILE A 103 -9.57 -0.36 -12.19
N VAL A 104 -9.11 -0.61 -13.40
CA VAL A 104 -7.70 -0.91 -13.69
C VAL A 104 -7.11 0.20 -14.55
N ILE A 105 -6.03 0.80 -14.08
CA ILE A 105 -5.35 1.88 -14.81
C ILE A 105 -4.63 1.29 -16.02
N ILE A 106 -4.87 1.90 -17.18
CA ILE A 106 -4.25 1.50 -18.43
C ILE A 106 -3.33 2.62 -18.95
N GLU A 107 -2.43 2.26 -19.85
CA GLU A 107 -1.55 3.23 -20.46
C GLU A 107 -2.36 4.17 -21.38
N SER A 108 -2.31 5.46 -21.11
CA SER A 108 -2.98 6.45 -21.95
C SER A 108 -2.11 6.81 -23.16
N LYS A 109 -2.74 6.94 -24.30
CA LYS A 109 -2.08 7.43 -25.51
C LYS A 109 -1.76 8.92 -25.39
N ASP A 110 -2.52 9.63 -24.59
CA ASP A 110 -2.27 11.05 -24.33
C ASP A 110 -1.46 11.20 -23.05
N LYS A 111 -0.19 11.49 -23.20
CA LYS A 111 0.75 11.61 -22.08
C LYS A 111 0.49 12.83 -21.19
N ASN A 112 -0.37 13.74 -21.63
CA ASN A 112 -0.78 14.87 -20.80
C ASN A 112 -1.87 14.49 -19.79
N LYS A 113 -2.49 13.32 -19.98
CA LYS A 113 -3.52 12.81 -19.08
C LYS A 113 -2.92 11.80 -18.11
N ILE A 114 -2.56 12.28 -16.94
CA ILE A 114 -2.00 11.45 -15.86
C ILE A 114 -3.11 11.24 -14.83
N PRO A 115 -3.62 10.01 -14.68
CA PRO A 115 -4.67 9.76 -13.71
C PRO A 115 -4.13 9.98 -12.29
N THR A 116 -4.80 10.83 -11.53
CA THR A 116 -4.36 11.26 -10.20
C THR A 116 -5.53 11.23 -9.23
N VAL A 117 -5.25 10.84 -8.00
CA VAL A 117 -6.19 10.95 -6.88
C VAL A 117 -5.74 12.09 -5.99
N HIS A 118 -6.63 13.04 -5.76
CA HIS A 118 -6.42 14.11 -4.78
C HIS A 118 -7.16 13.78 -3.50
N ILE A 119 -6.51 14.01 -2.37
CA ILE A 119 -7.15 13.92 -1.06
C ILE A 119 -7.35 15.36 -0.59
N ASN A 120 -8.60 15.76 -0.52
CA ASN A 120 -9.00 17.14 -0.20
C ASN A 120 -9.51 17.26 1.23
N ASP A 121 -9.32 18.45 1.82
CA ASP A 121 -9.89 18.78 3.12
C ASP A 121 -11.39 19.16 2.99
N GLU A 122 -12.01 19.53 4.09
CA GLU A 122 -13.42 19.94 4.14
C GLU A 122 -13.71 21.19 3.30
N ASN A 123 -12.70 22.00 3.03
CA ASN A 123 -12.81 23.24 2.26
C ASN A 123 -12.54 23.01 0.76
N GLY A 124 -12.20 21.79 0.37
CA GLY A 124 -11.89 21.47 -1.01
C GLY A 124 -10.44 21.72 -1.41
N ASN A 125 -9.57 22.01 -0.44
CA ASN A 125 -8.15 22.19 -0.72
C ASN A 125 -7.44 20.85 -0.79
N SER A 126 -6.59 20.67 -1.79
CA SER A 126 -5.81 19.44 -1.94
C SER A 126 -4.74 19.33 -0.86
N LEU A 127 -4.85 18.32 -0.01
CA LEU A 127 -3.86 18.03 1.04
C LEU A 127 -2.72 17.20 0.48
N HIS A 128 -3.05 16.25 -0.38
CA HIS A 128 -2.09 15.33 -0.99
C HIS A 128 -2.62 14.85 -2.33
N ASN A 129 -1.72 14.45 -3.21
CA ASN A 129 -2.11 13.82 -4.47
C ASN A 129 -1.24 12.61 -4.74
N TYR A 130 -1.80 11.63 -5.46
CA TYR A 130 -1.14 10.38 -5.78
C TYR A 130 -1.39 10.05 -7.25
N SER A 131 -0.31 9.91 -8.01
CA SER A 131 -0.41 9.45 -9.40
C SER A 131 -0.73 7.96 -9.43
N LEU A 132 -1.66 7.57 -10.29
CA LEU A 132 -2.09 6.19 -10.40
C LEU A 132 -1.21 5.46 -11.43
N PRO A 133 -0.51 4.38 -11.01
CA PRO A 133 0.36 3.65 -11.93
C PRO A 133 -0.43 2.75 -12.87
N VAL A 134 0.11 2.53 -14.07
CA VAL A 134 -0.47 1.58 -15.03
C VAL A 134 -0.46 0.17 -14.43
N GLY A 135 -1.57 -0.53 -14.56
CA GLY A 135 -1.76 -1.86 -13.95
C GLY A 135 -2.29 -1.81 -12.53
N GLY A 136 -2.41 -0.62 -11.93
CA GLY A 136 -2.96 -0.46 -10.60
C GLY A 136 -4.47 -0.66 -10.55
N HIS A 137 -4.96 -1.36 -9.54
CA HIS A 137 -6.38 -1.55 -9.27
C HIS A 137 -6.82 -0.51 -8.26
N VAL A 138 -7.67 0.43 -8.68
CA VAL A 138 -8.14 1.52 -7.81
C VAL A 138 -9.28 0.99 -6.95
N VAL A 139 -9.12 1.07 -5.64
CA VAL A 139 -10.09 0.52 -4.67
C VAL A 139 -10.96 1.60 -4.02
N VAL A 140 -10.81 2.85 -4.43
CA VAL A 140 -11.62 3.98 -3.96
C VAL A 140 -12.42 4.57 -5.09
N GLU A 141 -13.45 5.31 -4.75
CA GLU A 141 -14.30 6.01 -5.71
C GLU A 141 -14.21 7.52 -5.51
N ASP A 142 -14.56 8.27 -6.57
CA ASP A 142 -14.62 9.73 -6.48
C ASP A 142 -15.66 10.15 -5.44
N GLY A 143 -15.26 10.98 -4.51
CA GLY A 143 -16.11 11.42 -3.42
C GLY A 143 -16.04 10.59 -2.15
N ASP A 144 -15.27 9.50 -2.12
CA ASP A 144 -15.08 8.71 -0.91
C ASP A 144 -14.34 9.52 0.16
N VAL A 145 -14.70 9.27 1.42
CA VAL A 145 -13.98 9.84 2.56
C VAL A 145 -13.04 8.78 3.12
N LEU A 146 -11.76 9.10 3.13
CA LEU A 146 -10.71 8.19 3.59
C LEU A 146 -10.13 8.64 4.91
N LYS A 147 -9.60 7.67 5.65
CA LYS A 147 -8.79 7.91 6.84
C LYS A 147 -7.32 7.72 6.48
N ALA A 148 -6.43 8.33 7.25
CA ALA A 148 -4.99 8.10 7.09
C ALA A 148 -4.68 6.61 7.18
N GLY A 149 -3.92 6.10 6.23
CA GLY A 149 -3.57 4.68 6.14
C GLY A 149 -4.50 3.83 5.27
N ASP A 150 -5.60 4.39 4.76
CA ASP A 150 -6.50 3.65 3.86
C ASP A 150 -5.82 3.40 2.52
N ILE A 151 -6.11 2.23 1.93
CA ILE A 151 -5.53 1.85 0.64
C ILE A 151 -6.28 2.57 -0.49
N ILE A 152 -5.53 3.17 -1.40
CA ILE A 152 -6.05 3.84 -2.60
C ILE A 152 -5.96 2.91 -3.80
N VAL A 153 -4.80 2.28 -3.98
CA VAL A 153 -4.49 1.44 -5.14
C VAL A 153 -3.79 0.17 -4.69
N LYS A 154 -4.14 -0.95 -5.32
CA LYS A 154 -3.41 -2.21 -5.20
C LYS A 154 -2.75 -2.50 -6.55
N ILE A 155 -1.46 -2.78 -6.53
CA ILE A 155 -0.69 -3.07 -7.72
C ILE A 155 -0.24 -4.52 -7.64
N PRO A 156 -0.87 -5.43 -8.41
CA PRO A 156 -0.44 -6.84 -8.39
C PRO A 156 1.01 -6.97 -8.83
N ARG A 157 1.79 -7.72 -8.07
CA ARG A 157 3.15 -8.03 -8.45
C ARG A 157 3.14 -9.20 -9.43
N VAL A 158 3.83 -9.03 -10.54
CA VAL A 158 3.94 -10.10 -11.52
C VAL A 158 5.07 -11.02 -11.08
N PHE A 159 4.70 -12.18 -10.55
CA PHE A 159 5.68 -13.22 -10.28
C PHE A 159 5.82 -14.11 -11.50
N GLY A 160 5.45 -13.63 -12.55
CA GLY A 160 5.39 -14.39 -13.62
C GLY A 160 6.44 -15.12 -14.09
N ASN A 161 6.35 -15.72 -14.95
CA ASN A 161 7.27 -16.25 -15.74
C ASN A 161 8.58 -16.18 -15.09
N ALA A 162 8.62 -15.15 -14.42
CA ALA A 162 9.80 -14.96 -13.71
C ALA A 162 9.77 -15.82 -12.54
N GLY A 163 9.87 -15.98 -12.34
CA GLY A 163 9.76 -16.53 -11.37
C GLY A 163 9.50 -17.71 -11.10
N ASP A 164 9.12 -17.67 -11.75
CA ASP A 164 8.73 -18.49 -11.43
C ASP A 164 9.34 -19.43 -11.66
N ILE A 165 9.67 -19.29 -12.14
CA ILE A 165 10.25 -19.86 -12.17
C ILE A 165 11.16 -20.11 -11.84
N THR A 166 11.22 -19.78 -12.10
CA THR A 166 12.06 -20.03 -11.67
C THR A 166 12.46 -20.29 -11.03
N GLY A 167 12.24 -20.03 -11.32
CA GLY A 167 12.71 -20.23 -10.73
C GLY A 167 12.99 -20.83 -10.30
N GLY A 168 12.84 -20.93 -10.52
CA GLY A 168 13.23 -21.52 -10.12
C GLY A 168 13.53 -22.23 -9.81
N LEU A 169 13.59 -22.31 -10.23
CA LEU A 169 14.01 -23.00 -9.87
C LEU A 169 14.55 -23.57 -9.50
N PRO A 170 14.59 -23.62 -9.53
CA PRO A 170 15.14 -24.12 -9.05
C PRO A 170 15.54 -24.77 -8.70
N ARG A 171 15.55 -24.72 -8.95
CA ARG A 171 16.01 -25.41 -8.64
C ARG A 171 16.44 -26.12 -8.21
N VAL A 172 16.50 -26.10 -8.62
CA VAL A 172 16.87 -26.82 -8.32
C VAL A 172 17.51 -27.20 -7.95
N THR A 173 17.63 -27.25 -8.25
CA THR A 173 18.21 -27.80 -7.90
C THR A 173 18.73 -28.25 -7.53
#